data_4edaee4de1df582a90d3cac29b1c8c81
#
_entry.id   4edaee4de1df582a90d3cac29b1c8c81
#
_cell.length_a   1.000
_cell.length_b   1.000
_cell.length_c   1.000
_cell.angle_alpha   90.00
_cell.angle_beta   90.00
_cell.angle_gamma   90.00
#
_symmetry.space_group_name_H-M   'P 1'
#
loop_
_entity.id
_entity.type
_entity.pdbx_description
1 polymer ?
#
loop_
_entity_poly.entity_id
_entity_poly.type
_entity_poly.pdbx_seq_one_letter_code
_entity_poly.pdbx_strand_id
1 'polypeptide(L)'
;ALGGGQALGGIGSLLGIDAGQTEQVREGMAILKSRLLIEDFIEQNNLLPILFADKWDEENNVWFDPSDPPSPWDGFMEFSNNIYTVSESPAEGTIRIKMTWRDSKTAASWANAILTLANDRLRERTIRQSEDSLNYLREELENITTMGVRQSVYSLIESQIQLRMLAKTRPDYAFTVVDPAQPKDPDDYDFPKLTILAPAGAIALPALYLLLLIVGLVFASTDEKSGDVDN
;
A
#
# COMPACT_ATOMS: atom_id res chain seq x y z
N ALA A 1 -39.92 -17.18 -23.68
CA ALA A 1 -39.09 -16.79 -22.53
C ALA A 1 -37.99 -15.87 -23.01
N LEU A 2 -38.13 -14.59 -22.74
CA LEU A 2 -37.33 -13.51 -23.30
C LEU A 2 -36.22 -13.08 -22.32
N GLY A 3 -35.00 -12.97 -22.85
CA GLY A 3 -33.81 -12.53 -22.18
C GLY A 3 -33.86 -11.13 -21.62
N GLY A 4 -34.25 -11.00 -20.37
CA GLY A 4 -34.21 -9.72 -19.62
C GLY A 4 -32.91 -9.39 -18.88
N GLY A 5 -31.91 -10.27 -18.94
CA GLY A 5 -30.69 -10.11 -18.16
C GLY A 5 -29.58 -9.25 -18.79
N GLN A 6 -29.57 -9.12 -20.11
CA GLN A 6 -28.52 -8.36 -20.81
C GLN A 6 -28.82 -6.85 -20.93
N ALA A 7 -30.07 -6.44 -20.83
CA ALA A 7 -30.46 -5.03 -20.92
C ALA A 7 -30.13 -4.25 -19.63
N LEU A 8 -30.10 -4.90 -18.46
CA LEU A 8 -29.79 -4.25 -17.19
C LEU A 8 -28.28 -4.00 -17.01
N GLY A 9 -27.42 -4.84 -17.57
CA GLY A 9 -25.95 -4.64 -17.55
C GLY A 9 -25.51 -3.44 -18.40
N GLY A 10 -26.18 -3.20 -19.55
CA GLY A 10 -25.90 -2.07 -20.42
C GLY A 10 -26.35 -0.70 -19.86
N ILE A 11 -27.39 -0.69 -19.03
CA ILE A 11 -27.87 0.55 -18.40
C ILE A 11 -26.96 0.95 -17.23
N GLY A 12 -26.40 -0.02 -16.51
CA GLY A 12 -25.44 0.22 -15.43
C GLY A 12 -24.16 0.92 -15.93
N SER A 13 -23.62 0.45 -17.07
CA SER A 13 -22.42 1.08 -17.67
C SER A 13 -22.73 2.48 -18.27
N LEU A 14 -23.95 2.68 -18.79
CA LEU A 14 -24.41 4.00 -19.28
C LEU A 14 -24.68 5.00 -18.14
N LEU A 15 -25.00 4.52 -16.95
CA LEU A 15 -25.22 5.34 -15.76
C LEU A 15 -23.93 5.57 -14.93
N GLY A 16 -22.78 5.10 -15.40
CA GLY A 16 -21.48 5.34 -14.75
C GLY A 16 -21.29 4.58 -13.43
N ILE A 17 -22.09 3.54 -13.15
CA ILE A 17 -21.96 2.76 -11.91
C ILE A 17 -20.62 2.01 -11.88
N ASP A 18 -20.16 1.52 -13.02
CA ASP A 18 -18.83 0.88 -13.15
C ASP A 18 -17.68 1.91 -13.07
N ALA A 19 -17.90 3.11 -13.62
CA ALA A 19 -16.94 4.21 -13.50
C ALA A 19 -16.83 4.73 -12.06
N GLY A 20 -17.92 4.68 -11.28
CA GLY A 20 -17.92 5.09 -9.88
C GLY A 20 -17.09 4.18 -8.96
N GLN A 21 -17.12 2.87 -9.15
CA GLN A 21 -16.28 1.94 -8.37
C GLN A 21 -14.80 2.11 -8.69
N THR A 22 -14.43 2.24 -9.95
CA THR A 22 -13.05 2.49 -10.38
C THR A 22 -12.52 3.82 -9.84
N GLU A 23 -13.35 4.87 -9.79
CA GLU A 23 -12.97 6.18 -9.25
C GLU A 23 -12.76 6.13 -7.75
N GLN A 24 -13.63 5.45 -6.99
CA GLN A 24 -13.49 5.26 -5.55
C GLN A 24 -12.22 4.47 -5.19
N VAL A 25 -11.92 3.39 -5.92
CA VAL A 25 -10.67 2.63 -5.73
C VAL A 25 -9.45 3.51 -6.02
N ARG A 26 -9.51 4.33 -7.07
CA ARG A 26 -8.41 5.24 -7.45
C ARG A 26 -8.21 6.34 -6.40
N GLU A 27 -9.28 6.94 -5.89
CA GLU A 27 -9.20 7.92 -4.81
C GLU A 27 -8.64 7.28 -3.54
N GLY A 28 -9.13 6.09 -3.18
CA GLY A 28 -8.62 5.31 -2.05
C GLY A 28 -7.13 5.01 -2.17
N MET A 29 -6.68 4.57 -3.34
CA MET A 29 -5.26 4.34 -3.62
C MET A 29 -4.43 5.62 -3.49
N ALA A 30 -4.93 6.75 -4.00
CA ALA A 30 -4.24 8.04 -3.90
C ALA A 30 -4.07 8.47 -2.44
N ILE A 31 -5.08 8.25 -1.61
CA ILE A 31 -5.03 8.57 -0.18
C ILE A 31 -4.06 7.64 0.54
N LEU A 32 -4.14 6.33 0.32
CA LEU A 32 -3.23 5.36 0.95
C LEU A 32 -1.76 5.62 0.59
N LYS A 33 -1.48 6.15 -0.60
CA LYS A 33 -0.12 6.52 -1.05
C LYS A 33 0.24 7.97 -0.71
N SER A 34 -0.67 8.74 -0.12
CA SER A 34 -0.41 10.15 0.12
C SER A 34 0.66 10.36 1.18
N ARG A 35 1.52 11.34 0.92
CA ARG A 35 2.55 11.78 1.87
C ARG A 35 1.93 12.15 3.22
N LEU A 36 0.82 12.89 3.20
CA LEU A 36 0.15 13.36 4.40
C LEU A 36 -0.27 12.21 5.33
N LEU A 37 -0.86 11.14 4.77
CA LEU A 37 -1.27 9.97 5.57
C LEU A 37 -0.06 9.28 6.19
N ILE A 38 1.01 9.13 5.42
CA ILE A 38 2.22 8.42 5.89
C ILE A 38 2.95 9.25 6.95
N GLU A 39 3.10 10.57 6.76
CA GLU A 39 3.69 11.46 7.76
C GLU A 39 2.85 11.49 9.05
N ASP A 40 1.52 11.61 8.94
CA ASP A 40 0.60 11.51 10.07
C ASP A 40 0.76 10.19 10.84
N PHE A 41 0.89 9.08 10.11
CA PHE A 41 1.08 7.76 10.69
C PHE A 41 2.41 7.65 11.46
N ILE A 42 3.48 8.16 10.87
CA ILE A 42 4.82 8.19 11.48
C ILE A 42 4.80 9.04 12.75
N GLU A 43 4.18 10.20 12.71
CA GLU A 43 4.10 11.12 13.85
C GLU A 43 3.26 10.54 14.99
N GLN A 44 2.03 10.07 14.69
CA GLN A 44 1.12 9.53 15.71
C GLN A 44 1.68 8.31 16.44
N ASN A 45 2.51 7.52 15.76
CA ASN A 45 3.13 6.33 16.33
C ASN A 45 4.58 6.55 16.77
N ASN A 46 5.07 7.79 16.71
CA ASN A 46 6.46 8.16 17.04
C ASN A 46 7.49 7.24 16.36
N LEU A 47 7.35 7.02 15.06
CA LEU A 47 8.15 6.02 14.34
C LEU A 47 9.55 6.51 13.97
N LEU A 48 9.85 7.81 13.94
CA LEU A 48 11.17 8.31 13.54
C LEU A 48 12.31 7.67 14.32
N PRO A 49 12.28 7.55 15.66
CA PRO A 49 13.31 6.86 16.43
C PRO A 49 13.46 5.38 16.08
N ILE A 50 12.36 4.74 15.66
CA ILE A 50 12.34 3.32 15.29
C ILE A 50 12.91 3.12 13.88
N LEU A 51 12.58 4.04 12.95
CA LEU A 51 13.04 4.00 11.56
C LEU A 51 14.53 4.30 11.46
N PHE A 52 15.03 5.21 12.29
CA PHE A 52 16.42 5.67 12.32
C PHE A 52 17.08 5.30 13.65
N ALA A 53 16.93 4.02 14.06
CA ALA A 53 17.46 3.53 15.33
C ALA A 53 19.00 3.65 15.42
N ASP A 54 19.70 3.70 14.30
CA ASP A 54 21.13 3.93 14.20
C ASP A 54 21.54 5.38 14.56
N LYS A 55 20.59 6.31 14.50
CA LYS A 55 20.78 7.73 14.85
C LYS A 55 20.15 8.13 16.18
N TRP A 56 19.47 7.19 16.85
CA TRP A 56 18.71 7.43 18.08
C TRP A 56 19.37 6.81 19.30
N ASP A 57 19.56 7.60 20.34
CA ASP A 57 19.98 7.14 21.67
C ASP A 57 18.74 6.77 22.49
N GLU A 58 18.46 5.46 22.58
CA GLU A 58 17.28 4.95 23.30
C GLU A 58 17.37 5.17 24.80
N GLU A 59 18.58 5.17 25.40
CA GLU A 59 18.78 5.36 26.83
C GLU A 59 18.45 6.79 27.27
N ASN A 60 18.86 7.79 26.48
CA ASN A 60 18.67 9.20 26.77
C ASN A 60 17.45 9.82 26.05
N ASN A 61 16.79 9.09 25.16
CA ASN A 61 15.68 9.57 24.31
C ASN A 61 16.04 10.84 23.51
N VAL A 62 17.23 10.86 22.90
CA VAL A 62 17.73 11.98 22.09
C VAL A 62 18.38 11.48 20.79
N TRP A 63 18.45 12.34 19.81
CA TRP A 63 19.22 12.07 18.59
C TRP A 63 20.71 12.20 18.90
N PHE A 64 21.56 11.28 18.39
CA PHE A 64 23.01 11.37 18.53
C PHE A 64 23.56 12.69 17.97
N ASP A 65 22.98 13.18 16.87
CA ASP A 65 23.22 14.53 16.37
C ASP A 65 21.96 15.40 16.50
N PRO A 66 21.82 16.19 17.58
CA PRO A 66 20.67 17.07 17.76
C PRO A 66 20.60 18.24 16.75
N SER A 67 21.67 18.52 16.01
CA SER A 67 21.71 19.60 15.02
C SER A 67 21.14 19.16 13.66
N ASP A 68 21.06 17.85 13.39
CA ASP A 68 20.54 17.28 12.14
C ASP A 68 19.67 16.03 12.42
N PRO A 69 18.52 16.20 13.11
CA PRO A 69 17.62 15.10 13.37
C PRO A 69 16.89 14.70 12.09
N PRO A 70 16.52 13.41 11.89
CA PRO A 70 15.70 13.00 10.76
C PRO A 70 14.39 13.80 10.70
N SER A 71 14.11 14.34 9.54
CA SER A 71 12.90 15.12 9.27
C SER A 71 11.70 14.21 9.00
N PRO A 72 10.45 14.72 9.06
CA PRO A 72 9.27 13.99 8.61
C PRO A 72 9.38 13.50 7.16
N TRP A 73 10.08 14.26 6.30
CA TRP A 73 10.36 13.87 4.92
C TRP A 73 11.26 12.63 4.83
N ASP A 74 12.30 12.57 5.64
CA ASP A 74 13.19 11.40 5.68
C ASP A 74 12.41 10.17 6.14
N GLY A 75 11.57 10.33 7.15
CA GLY A 75 10.64 9.29 7.62
C GLY A 75 9.69 8.81 6.53
N PHE A 76 9.08 9.74 5.78
CA PHE A 76 8.22 9.40 4.64
C PHE A 76 8.97 8.63 3.56
N MET A 77 10.18 9.06 3.20
CA MET A 77 10.99 8.40 2.18
C MET A 77 11.39 6.99 2.59
N GLU A 78 11.86 6.82 3.83
CA GLU A 78 12.23 5.50 4.37
C GLU A 78 11.02 4.57 4.41
N PHE A 79 9.90 5.04 4.95
CA PHE A 79 8.69 4.25 5.09
C PHE A 79 8.09 3.83 3.75
N SER A 80 7.99 4.76 2.79
CA SER A 80 7.40 4.52 1.48
C SER A 80 8.24 3.63 0.57
N ASN A 81 9.57 3.73 0.66
CA ASN A 81 10.45 2.98 -0.23
C ASN A 81 10.77 1.58 0.28
N ASN A 82 10.89 1.41 1.60
CA ASN A 82 11.45 0.19 2.19
C ASN A 82 10.45 -0.63 3.01
N ILE A 83 9.37 0.00 3.51
CA ILE A 83 8.49 -0.63 4.49
C ILE A 83 7.06 -0.82 3.96
N TYR A 84 6.49 0.20 3.36
CA TYR A 84 5.07 0.29 3.01
C TYR A 84 4.84 0.22 1.51
N THR A 85 4.03 -0.73 1.06
CA THR A 85 3.65 -0.85 -0.35
C THR A 85 2.14 -1.02 -0.48
N VAL A 86 1.53 -0.22 -1.36
CA VAL A 86 0.11 -0.33 -1.72
C VAL A 86 0.00 -0.68 -3.18
N SER A 87 -0.71 -1.75 -3.47
CA SER A 87 -0.97 -2.23 -4.82
C SER A 87 -2.45 -2.54 -5.03
N GLU A 88 -2.91 -2.42 -6.25
CA GLU A 88 -4.24 -2.82 -6.67
C GLU A 88 -4.16 -4.22 -7.29
N SER A 89 -5.16 -5.07 -7.00
CA SER A 89 -5.43 -6.30 -7.72
C SER A 89 -6.65 -6.09 -8.63
N PRO A 90 -6.44 -5.70 -9.91
CA PRO A 90 -7.55 -5.38 -10.81
C PRO A 90 -8.50 -6.56 -11.04
N ALA A 91 -7.98 -7.80 -10.97
CA ALA A 91 -8.77 -9.01 -11.16
C ALA A 91 -9.74 -9.25 -9.99
N GLU A 92 -9.39 -8.81 -8.79
CA GLU A 92 -10.17 -8.99 -7.57
C GLU A 92 -10.92 -7.70 -7.17
N GLY A 93 -10.58 -6.56 -7.78
CA GLY A 93 -11.10 -5.24 -7.38
C GLY A 93 -10.70 -4.85 -5.97
N THR A 94 -9.58 -5.36 -5.47
CA THR A 94 -9.09 -5.15 -4.10
C THR A 94 -7.83 -4.33 -4.06
N ILE A 95 -7.60 -3.65 -2.93
CA ILE A 95 -6.34 -2.96 -2.62
C ILE A 95 -5.58 -3.83 -1.62
N ARG A 96 -4.32 -4.10 -1.93
CA ARG A 96 -3.42 -4.85 -1.05
C ARG A 96 -2.41 -3.91 -0.42
N ILE A 97 -2.34 -3.94 0.90
CA ILE A 97 -1.33 -3.26 1.70
C ILE A 97 -0.30 -4.31 2.11
N LYS A 98 0.97 -4.03 1.84
CA LYS A 98 2.10 -4.84 2.29
C LYS A 98 2.97 -3.99 3.20
N MET A 99 3.29 -4.54 4.37
CA MET A 99 4.21 -3.94 5.33
C MET A 99 5.39 -4.89 5.52
N THR A 100 6.61 -4.38 5.41
CA THR A 100 7.85 -5.15 5.57
C THR A 100 8.62 -4.60 6.75
N TRP A 101 8.79 -5.39 7.81
CA TRP A 101 9.54 -4.99 8.99
C TRP A 101 10.26 -6.20 9.61
N ARG A 102 11.23 -5.93 10.49
CA ARG A 102 12.02 -6.96 11.18
C ARG A 102 11.14 -7.90 12.03
N ASP A 103 10.15 -7.34 12.70
CA ASP A 103 9.19 -8.08 13.51
C ASP A 103 7.84 -8.16 12.80
N SER A 104 7.37 -9.38 12.56
CA SER A 104 6.12 -9.64 11.82
C SER A 104 4.87 -9.16 12.57
N LYS A 105 4.90 -9.15 13.91
CA LYS A 105 3.78 -8.64 14.73
C LYS A 105 3.65 -7.14 14.59
N THR A 106 4.76 -6.43 14.65
CA THR A 106 4.81 -4.98 14.44
C THR A 106 4.37 -4.63 13.02
N ALA A 107 4.85 -5.36 12.00
CA ALA A 107 4.42 -5.16 10.62
C ALA A 107 2.91 -5.32 10.44
N ALA A 108 2.31 -6.38 10.99
CA ALA A 108 0.87 -6.61 10.94
C ALA A 108 0.08 -5.52 11.68
N SER A 109 0.55 -5.11 12.86
CA SER A 109 -0.05 -4.03 13.64
C SER A 109 -0.04 -2.70 12.86
N TRP A 110 1.09 -2.34 12.26
CA TRP A 110 1.20 -1.12 11.45
C TRP A 110 0.32 -1.16 10.20
N ALA A 111 0.21 -2.31 9.52
CA ALA A 111 -0.65 -2.45 8.35
C ALA A 111 -2.14 -2.24 8.70
N ASN A 112 -2.60 -2.79 9.82
CA ASN A 112 -3.96 -2.57 10.30
C ASN A 112 -4.18 -1.13 10.79
N ALA A 113 -3.20 -0.55 11.50
CA ALA A 113 -3.30 0.80 12.05
C ALA A 113 -3.32 1.89 10.95
N ILE A 114 -2.50 1.78 9.91
CA ILE A 114 -2.51 2.76 8.81
C ILE A 114 -3.83 2.73 8.03
N LEU A 115 -4.45 1.56 7.90
CA LEU A 115 -5.75 1.41 7.27
C LEU A 115 -6.86 2.05 8.12
N THR A 116 -6.81 1.87 9.44
CA THR A 116 -7.71 2.55 10.37
C THR A 116 -7.56 4.07 10.27
N LEU A 117 -6.32 4.57 10.28
CA LEU A 117 -6.05 6.00 10.12
C LEU A 117 -6.58 6.54 8.78
N ALA A 118 -6.42 5.79 7.68
CA ALA A 118 -6.96 6.17 6.37
C ALA A 118 -8.49 6.26 6.39
N ASN A 119 -9.18 5.28 6.99
CA ASN A 119 -10.62 5.31 7.16
C ASN A 119 -11.09 6.51 8.00
N ASP A 120 -10.40 6.80 9.09
CA ASP A 120 -10.70 7.93 9.97
C ASP A 120 -10.53 9.27 9.22
N ARG A 121 -9.44 9.44 8.48
CA ARG A 121 -9.19 10.66 7.70
C ARG A 121 -10.23 10.88 6.60
N LEU A 122 -10.62 9.84 5.89
CA LEU A 122 -11.67 9.92 4.87
C LEU A 122 -13.04 10.23 5.47
N ARG A 123 -13.38 9.57 6.56
CA ARG A 123 -14.61 9.82 7.30
C ARG A 123 -14.70 11.27 7.77
N GLU A 124 -13.65 11.78 8.42
CA GLU A 124 -13.60 13.17 8.88
C GLU A 124 -13.68 14.16 7.72
N ARG A 125 -12.99 13.90 6.62
CA ARG A 125 -13.06 14.73 5.42
C ARG A 125 -14.49 14.79 4.87
N THR A 126 -15.15 13.64 4.75
CA THR A 126 -16.53 13.58 4.26
C THR A 126 -17.50 14.32 5.18
N ILE A 127 -17.34 14.15 6.50
CA ILE A 127 -18.18 14.87 7.48
C ILE A 127 -18.00 16.37 7.30
N ARG A 128 -16.76 16.89 7.26
CA ARG A 128 -16.48 18.32 7.06
C ARG A 128 -17.06 18.83 5.73
N GLN A 129 -16.79 18.14 4.63
CA GLN A 129 -17.31 18.54 3.31
C GLN A 129 -18.84 18.57 3.26
N SER A 130 -19.50 17.59 3.90
CA SER A 130 -20.97 17.58 3.98
C SER A 130 -21.50 18.71 4.84
N GLU A 131 -20.83 19.06 5.94
CA GLU A 131 -21.22 20.19 6.81
C GLU A 131 -21.06 21.53 6.11
N ASP A 132 -19.95 21.74 5.39
CA ASP A 132 -19.72 22.95 4.59
C ASP A 132 -20.76 23.07 3.49
N SER A 133 -21.05 21.98 2.76
CA SER A 133 -22.09 21.94 1.73
C SER A 133 -23.49 22.24 2.29
N LEU A 134 -23.81 21.70 3.46
CA LEU A 134 -25.09 21.94 4.13
C LEU A 134 -25.26 23.42 4.54
N ASN A 135 -24.21 24.04 5.03
CA ASN A 135 -24.21 25.44 5.39
C ASN A 135 -24.43 26.33 4.15
N TYR A 136 -23.67 26.10 3.08
CA TYR A 136 -23.84 26.79 1.81
C TYR A 136 -25.26 26.63 1.23
N LEU A 137 -25.79 25.41 1.17
CA LEU A 137 -27.12 25.15 0.63
C LEU A 137 -28.24 25.81 1.44
N ARG A 138 -28.07 25.93 2.78
CA ARG A 138 -29.04 26.65 3.64
C ARG A 138 -29.03 28.14 3.38
N GLU A 139 -27.86 28.77 3.25
CA GLU A 139 -27.73 30.19 2.90
C GLU A 139 -28.33 30.47 1.53
N GLU A 140 -28.09 29.60 0.55
CA GLU A 140 -28.65 29.76 -0.81
C GLU A 140 -30.17 29.63 -0.82
N LEU A 141 -30.77 28.78 0.02
CA LEU A 141 -32.23 28.64 0.13
C LEU A 141 -32.95 29.94 0.50
N GLU A 142 -32.28 30.82 1.25
CA GLU A 142 -32.86 32.13 1.64
C GLU A 142 -33.03 33.07 0.43
N ASN A 143 -32.16 32.90 -0.56
CA ASN A 143 -32.12 33.76 -1.77
C ASN A 143 -32.99 33.22 -2.91
N ILE A 144 -33.42 31.94 -2.85
CA ILE A 144 -34.19 31.29 -3.92
C ILE A 144 -35.67 31.56 -3.74
N THR A 145 -36.30 32.21 -4.74
CA THR A 145 -37.74 32.49 -4.78
C THR A 145 -38.55 31.47 -5.57
N THR A 146 -37.90 30.75 -6.51
CA THR A 146 -38.57 29.81 -7.41
C THR A 146 -38.78 28.44 -6.71
N MET A 147 -40.05 28.01 -6.65
CA MET A 147 -40.42 26.76 -5.93
C MET A 147 -39.70 25.51 -6.45
N GLY A 148 -39.57 25.35 -7.77
CA GLY A 148 -38.87 24.19 -8.36
C GLY A 148 -37.40 24.12 -8.02
N VAL A 149 -36.73 25.28 -7.96
CA VAL A 149 -35.30 25.33 -7.55
C VAL A 149 -35.17 25.01 -6.07
N ARG A 150 -36.06 25.54 -5.21
CA ARG A 150 -36.07 25.19 -3.78
C ARG A 150 -36.19 23.69 -3.55
N GLN A 151 -37.08 23.02 -4.29
CA GLN A 151 -37.25 21.56 -4.19
C GLN A 151 -35.97 20.82 -4.55
N SER A 152 -35.25 21.25 -5.59
CA SER A 152 -33.96 20.65 -5.97
C SER A 152 -32.89 20.84 -4.88
N VAL A 153 -32.85 22.01 -4.25
CA VAL A 153 -31.94 22.30 -3.14
C VAL A 153 -32.25 21.43 -1.91
N TYR A 154 -33.54 21.24 -1.59
CA TYR A 154 -33.91 20.29 -0.51
C TYR A 154 -33.44 18.87 -0.78
N SER A 155 -33.53 18.39 -2.01
CA SER A 155 -33.03 17.06 -2.39
C SER A 155 -31.49 16.96 -2.24
N LEU A 156 -30.75 18.03 -2.55
CA LEU A 156 -29.30 18.09 -2.31
C LEU A 156 -28.98 18.09 -0.82
N ILE A 157 -29.71 18.83 0.01
CA ILE A 157 -29.56 18.84 1.47
C ILE A 157 -29.80 17.43 2.03
N GLU A 158 -30.85 16.74 1.58
CA GLU A 158 -31.15 15.37 2.00
C GLU A 158 -29.99 14.43 1.65
N SER A 159 -29.45 14.51 0.42
CA SER A 159 -28.30 13.74 -0.01
C SER A 159 -27.05 13.99 0.88
N GLN A 160 -26.76 15.27 1.20
CA GLN A 160 -25.63 15.59 2.08
C GLN A 160 -25.83 15.09 3.50
N ILE A 161 -27.05 15.12 4.02
CA ILE A 161 -27.38 14.53 5.34
C ILE A 161 -27.16 13.04 5.31
N GLN A 162 -27.59 12.33 4.26
CA GLN A 162 -27.40 10.88 4.12
C GLN A 162 -25.91 10.51 4.09
N LEU A 163 -25.09 11.23 3.28
CA LEU A 163 -23.63 11.03 3.24
C LEU A 163 -22.99 11.22 4.61
N ARG A 164 -23.34 12.29 5.32
CA ARG A 164 -22.81 12.56 6.67
C ARG A 164 -23.24 11.49 7.66
N MET A 165 -24.47 11.03 7.62
CA MET A 165 -24.97 9.97 8.48
C MET A 165 -24.24 8.67 8.21
N LEU A 166 -24.03 8.31 6.95
CA LEU A 166 -23.29 7.12 6.54
C LEU A 166 -21.85 7.16 7.07
N ALA A 167 -21.18 8.31 6.90
CA ALA A 167 -19.82 8.52 7.41
C ALA A 167 -19.76 8.39 8.95
N LYS A 168 -20.75 8.88 9.68
CA LYS A 168 -20.79 8.80 11.16
C LYS A 168 -21.11 7.41 11.70
N THR A 169 -21.82 6.58 10.94
CA THR A 169 -22.32 5.27 11.41
C THR A 169 -21.44 4.09 11.03
N ARG A 170 -20.55 4.24 10.03
CA ARG A 170 -19.68 3.16 9.56
C ARG A 170 -18.25 3.38 10.01
N PRO A 171 -17.67 2.51 10.85
CA PRO A 171 -16.26 2.56 11.21
C PRO A 171 -15.39 2.31 9.96
N ASP A 172 -15.75 1.34 9.12
CA ASP A 172 -15.09 1.01 7.84
C ASP A 172 -15.71 1.84 6.71
N TYR A 173 -15.53 3.16 6.78
CA TYR A 173 -16.24 4.09 5.89
C TYR A 173 -15.82 3.95 4.43
N ALA A 174 -14.52 3.90 4.17
CA ALA A 174 -13.97 3.91 2.82
C ALA A 174 -13.38 2.55 2.41
N PHE A 175 -12.72 1.88 3.34
CA PHE A 175 -12.06 0.61 3.12
C PHE A 175 -12.65 -0.44 4.06
N THR A 176 -13.28 -1.45 3.48
CA THR A 176 -13.70 -2.64 4.23
C THR A 176 -12.55 -3.64 4.24
N VAL A 177 -12.16 -4.09 5.41
CA VAL A 177 -11.11 -5.10 5.57
C VAL A 177 -11.66 -6.44 5.13
N VAL A 178 -11.11 -7.00 4.06
CA VAL A 178 -11.45 -8.35 3.58
C VAL A 178 -10.64 -9.39 4.35
N ASP A 179 -9.33 -9.13 4.49
CA ASP A 179 -8.38 -9.98 5.20
C ASP A 179 -7.45 -9.10 6.03
N PRO A 180 -7.59 -9.09 7.37
CA PRO A 180 -6.73 -8.27 8.23
C PRO A 180 -5.31 -8.82 8.23
N ALA A 181 -4.33 -7.90 8.31
CA ALA A 181 -2.94 -8.28 8.40
C ALA A 181 -2.69 -9.11 9.66
N GLN A 182 -2.08 -10.27 9.46
CA GLN A 182 -1.65 -11.17 10.53
C GLN A 182 -0.13 -11.31 10.55
N PRO A 183 0.46 -11.55 11.72
CA PRO A 183 1.88 -11.86 11.81
C PRO A 183 2.18 -13.10 10.98
N LYS A 184 3.21 -13.01 10.15
CA LYS A 184 3.66 -14.15 9.36
C LYS A 184 4.26 -15.21 10.28
N ASP A 185 3.98 -16.48 9.98
CA ASP A 185 4.59 -17.60 10.71
C ASP A 185 6.12 -17.53 10.54
N PRO A 186 6.92 -17.72 11.61
CA PRO A 186 8.38 -17.75 11.52
C PRO A 186 8.93 -18.75 10.49
N ASP A 187 8.18 -19.80 10.17
CA ASP A 187 8.56 -20.82 9.21
C ASP A 187 8.20 -20.46 7.75
N ASP A 188 7.44 -19.40 7.51
CA ASP A 188 7.04 -18.94 6.18
C ASP A 188 7.92 -17.78 5.68
N TYR A 189 9.16 -18.08 5.31
CA TYR A 189 10.09 -17.11 4.73
C TYR A 189 9.77 -16.83 3.26
N ASP A 190 9.65 -15.53 2.89
CA ASP A 190 9.47 -15.14 1.50
C ASP A 190 10.71 -15.38 0.64
N PHE A 191 11.91 -15.26 1.20
CA PHE A 191 13.19 -15.53 0.52
C PHE A 191 14.38 -15.47 1.50
N PRO A 192 15.45 -16.24 1.31
CA PRO A 192 15.62 -17.32 0.35
C PRO A 192 14.98 -18.64 0.86
N LYS A 193 14.15 -19.28 0.04
CA LYS A 193 13.71 -20.64 0.35
C LYS A 193 14.95 -21.55 0.30
N LEU A 194 15.42 -21.99 1.45
CA LEU A 194 16.57 -22.90 1.56
C LEU A 194 16.40 -24.14 0.66
N THR A 195 15.18 -24.56 0.41
CA THR A 195 14.82 -25.63 -0.52
C THR A 195 15.23 -25.37 -1.97
N ILE A 196 15.43 -24.11 -2.37
CA ILE A 196 15.90 -23.76 -3.72
C ILE A 196 17.43 -23.60 -3.74
N LEU A 197 18.04 -23.12 -2.66
CA LEU A 197 19.51 -22.96 -2.59
C LEU A 197 20.24 -24.29 -2.46
N ALA A 198 19.69 -25.26 -1.75
CA ALA A 198 20.32 -26.57 -1.55
C ALA A 198 20.57 -27.33 -2.87
N PRO A 199 19.59 -27.47 -3.79
CA PRO A 199 19.83 -28.12 -5.09
C PRO A 199 20.70 -27.29 -6.03
N ALA A 200 20.67 -25.96 -5.96
CA ALA A 200 21.51 -25.09 -6.78
C ALA A 200 22.99 -25.23 -6.43
N GLY A 201 23.33 -25.30 -5.15
CA GLY A 201 24.69 -25.55 -4.66
C GLY A 201 25.20 -26.98 -5.00
N ALA A 202 24.32 -27.99 -4.92
CA ALA A 202 24.64 -29.35 -5.26
C ALA A 202 24.98 -29.59 -6.74
N ILE A 203 24.46 -28.75 -7.62
CA ILE A 203 24.75 -28.80 -9.06
C ILE A 203 25.95 -27.92 -9.44
N ALA A 204 26.10 -26.76 -8.81
CA ALA A 204 27.13 -25.77 -9.14
C ALA A 204 28.52 -26.25 -8.78
N LEU A 205 28.73 -26.93 -7.65
CA LEU A 205 30.04 -27.44 -7.21
C LEU A 205 30.60 -28.54 -8.13
N PRO A 206 29.84 -29.61 -8.50
CA PRO A 206 30.35 -30.61 -9.42
C PRO A 206 30.54 -30.07 -10.83
N ALA A 207 29.72 -29.13 -11.30
CA ALA A 207 29.89 -28.46 -12.60
C ALA A 207 31.19 -27.64 -12.64
N LEU A 208 31.49 -26.88 -11.58
CA LEU A 208 32.74 -26.12 -11.48
C LEU A 208 33.95 -27.06 -11.41
N TYR A 209 33.87 -28.19 -10.69
CA TYR A 209 34.92 -29.19 -10.62
C TYR A 209 35.19 -29.86 -11.98
N LEU A 210 34.13 -30.16 -12.75
CA LEU A 210 34.23 -30.75 -14.07
C LEU A 210 34.86 -29.76 -15.06
N LEU A 211 34.53 -28.47 -14.96
CA LEU A 211 35.11 -27.40 -15.77
C LEU A 211 36.62 -27.25 -15.49
N LEU A 212 37.06 -27.33 -14.22
CA LEU A 212 38.45 -27.26 -13.83
C LEU A 212 39.23 -28.50 -14.34
N LEU A 213 38.62 -29.70 -14.33
CA LEU A 213 39.22 -30.90 -14.89
C LEU A 213 39.42 -30.79 -16.40
N ILE A 214 38.43 -30.24 -17.15
CA ILE A 214 38.54 -30.05 -18.60
C ILE A 214 39.65 -29.05 -18.93
N VAL A 215 39.73 -27.94 -18.18
CA VAL A 215 40.79 -26.94 -18.35
C VAL A 215 42.14 -27.53 -18.07
N GLY A 216 42.27 -28.30 -17.00
CA GLY A 216 43.53 -29.01 -16.68
C GLY A 216 43.98 -30.04 -17.75
N LEU A 217 43.06 -30.80 -18.32
CA LEU A 217 43.31 -31.71 -19.44
C LEU A 217 43.74 -31.00 -20.73
N VAL A 218 43.12 -29.83 -21.03
CA VAL A 218 43.49 -29.03 -22.20
C VAL A 218 44.92 -28.47 -22.02
N PHE A 219 45.30 -28.00 -20.84
CA PHE A 219 46.67 -27.54 -20.58
C PHE A 219 47.69 -28.67 -20.64
N ALA A 220 47.37 -29.84 -20.09
CA ALA A 220 48.24 -31.01 -20.16
C ALA A 220 48.47 -31.50 -21.63
N SER A 221 47.41 -31.40 -22.46
CA SER A 221 47.53 -31.81 -23.89
C SER A 221 48.26 -30.78 -24.77
N THR A 222 48.39 -29.54 -24.32
CA THR A 222 49.18 -28.49 -24.99
C THR A 222 50.67 -28.59 -24.65
N ASP A 223 51.04 -29.03 -23.49
CA ASP A 223 52.47 -29.26 -23.10
C ASP A 223 53.06 -30.43 -23.79
N GLU A 224 52.33 -31.51 -24.06
CA GLU A 224 52.82 -32.70 -24.78
C GLU A 224 53.12 -32.44 -26.24
N LYS A 225 52.45 -31.43 -26.85
CA LYS A 225 52.68 -31.01 -28.24
C LYS A 225 53.89 -30.07 -28.42
N SER A 226 54.39 -29.47 -27.38
CA SER A 226 55.56 -28.58 -27.42
C SER A 226 56.89 -29.34 -27.26
N GLY A 227 56.87 -30.58 -26.83
CA GLY A 227 58.10 -31.42 -26.64
C GLY A 227 58.57 -32.19 -27.85
N ASP A 228 57.88 -32.20 -29.01
CA ASP A 228 58.19 -33.05 -30.16
C ASP A 228 58.73 -32.24 -31.38
N VAL A 229 59.24 -31.03 -31.21
CA VAL A 229 59.77 -30.19 -32.28
C VAL A 229 61.30 -29.99 -32.22
N ASP A 230 62.01 -30.56 -31.20
CA ASP A 230 63.47 -30.49 -31.12
C ASP A 230 64.07 -31.93 -31.08
N ASN A 231 64.04 -32.61 -32.26
CA ASN A 231 64.97 -33.73 -32.54
C ASN A 231 65.19 -33.91 -34.06
#